data_be9b0ffc249f8d22b07330675d70d0c6
#
_entry.id   be9b0ffc249f8d22b07330675d70d0c6
#
_cell.length_a   1.000
_cell.length_b   1.000
_cell.length_c   1.000
_cell.angle_alpha   90.00
_cell.angle_beta   90.00
_cell.angle_gamma   90.00
#
_symmetry.space_group_name_H-M   'P 1'
#
loop_
_entity.id
_entity.type
_entity.pdbx_description
1 polymer ?
#
loop_
_entity_poly.entity_id
_entity_poly.type
_entity_poly.pdbx_seq_one_letter_code
_entity_poly.pdbx_strand_id
1 'polypeptide(L)'
;MEDILLYFSLKYHGQFDLIYKALERKERVDESLKKELFATIKCSYTTIISDDYPQHLKFINCPPFVLYYYGSLSLLDNECIGVIGKRDCSEYGVKATRILVEDLVKQGLVIVSGMAKGIDGVGHRTALKSNGHTVAVLGSGIDYPYPPMNKELYDQLKNELIISEYPGLTPPRKDYFPKRNRIIAGLSQKLLVTEADIKSGTMITVGFALEQGKDVFAVPGRIYDSKGCNSLIQQGAKLVMSVEDILEE
;
A
#
# COMPACT_ATOMS: atom_id res chain seq x y z
N MET A 1 -26.44 3.34 3.95
CA MET A 1 -25.66 2.12 3.67
C MET A 1 -24.22 2.28 4.14
N GLU A 2 -23.57 3.41 3.85
CA GLU A 2 -22.18 3.71 4.30
C GLU A 2 -22.01 3.55 5.81
N ASP A 3 -22.91 4.09 6.61
CA ASP A 3 -22.89 3.94 8.07
C ASP A 3 -22.89 2.47 8.55
N ILE A 4 -23.53 1.58 7.80
CA ILE A 4 -23.57 0.14 8.13
C ILE A 4 -22.19 -0.48 7.87
N LEU A 5 -21.56 -0.14 6.73
CA LEU A 5 -20.21 -0.58 6.41
C LEU A 5 -19.21 -0.08 7.43
N LEU A 6 -19.29 1.21 7.79
CA LEU A 6 -18.44 1.82 8.80
C LEU A 6 -18.63 1.16 10.18
N TYR A 7 -19.88 0.94 10.60
CA TYR A 7 -20.18 0.25 11.85
C TYR A 7 -19.53 -1.13 11.94
N PHE A 8 -19.70 -1.96 10.89
CA PHE A 8 -19.10 -3.28 10.90
C PHE A 8 -17.58 -3.24 10.76
N SER A 9 -17.04 -2.27 10.03
CA SER A 9 -15.59 -2.08 9.94
C SER A 9 -14.99 -1.75 11.31
N LEU A 10 -15.60 -0.85 12.06
CA LEU A 10 -15.16 -0.51 13.42
C LEU A 10 -15.34 -1.69 14.38
N LYS A 11 -16.51 -2.33 14.39
CA LYS A 11 -16.83 -3.48 15.25
C LYS A 11 -15.88 -4.65 15.03
N TYR A 12 -15.50 -4.92 13.80
CA TYR A 12 -14.67 -6.06 13.42
C TYR A 12 -13.24 -5.65 13.05
N HIS A 13 -12.81 -4.42 13.44
CA HIS A 13 -11.44 -3.93 13.26
C HIS A 13 -10.93 -4.07 11.82
N GLY A 14 -11.76 -3.77 10.82
CA GLY A 14 -11.41 -3.83 9.41
C GLY A 14 -11.22 -5.25 8.84
N GLN A 15 -11.56 -6.31 9.58
CA GLN A 15 -11.36 -7.69 9.13
C GLN A 15 -12.40 -8.08 8.08
N PHE A 16 -11.99 -8.14 6.80
CA PHE A 16 -12.86 -8.41 5.65
C PHE A 16 -13.80 -9.58 5.86
N ASP A 17 -13.29 -10.75 6.27
CA ASP A 17 -14.08 -11.97 6.41
C ASP A 17 -15.22 -11.84 7.45
N LEU A 18 -14.96 -11.07 8.53
CA LEU A 18 -15.95 -10.85 9.58
C LEU A 18 -17.02 -9.86 9.15
N ILE A 19 -16.61 -8.78 8.45
CA ILE A 19 -17.53 -7.80 7.89
C ILE A 19 -18.42 -8.46 6.84
N TYR A 20 -17.82 -9.22 5.91
CA TYR A 20 -18.55 -9.93 4.87
C TYR A 20 -19.63 -10.87 5.47
N LYS A 21 -19.25 -11.69 6.46
CA LYS A 21 -20.20 -12.59 7.15
C LYS A 21 -21.31 -11.85 7.89
N ALA A 22 -21.01 -10.69 8.48
CA ALA A 22 -22.02 -9.88 9.17
C ALA A 22 -23.04 -9.32 8.17
N LEU A 23 -22.58 -8.83 7.00
CA LEU A 23 -23.44 -8.34 5.93
C LEU A 23 -24.28 -9.46 5.32
N GLU A 24 -23.67 -10.61 5.02
CA GLU A 24 -24.36 -11.80 4.46
C GLU A 24 -25.48 -12.29 5.37
N ARG A 25 -25.25 -12.33 6.68
CA ARG A 25 -26.23 -12.77 7.68
C ARG A 25 -27.22 -11.68 8.08
N LYS A 26 -27.12 -10.48 7.47
CA LYS A 26 -27.92 -9.31 7.83
C LYS A 26 -27.88 -9.03 9.33
N GLU A 27 -26.67 -9.06 9.89
CA GLU A 27 -26.45 -8.85 11.32
C GLU A 27 -27.04 -7.50 11.74
N ARG A 28 -27.75 -7.50 12.87
CA ARG A 28 -28.44 -6.31 13.38
C ARG A 28 -27.42 -5.29 13.90
N VAL A 29 -27.61 -4.03 13.51
CA VAL A 29 -26.82 -2.90 14.04
C VAL A 29 -27.32 -2.58 15.46
N ASP A 30 -26.38 -2.50 16.40
CA ASP A 30 -26.62 -1.97 17.74
C ASP A 30 -26.38 -0.46 17.71
N GLU A 31 -27.44 0.32 17.84
CA GLU A 31 -27.39 1.78 17.73
C GLU A 31 -26.61 2.45 18.88
N SER A 32 -26.56 1.82 20.07
CA SER A 32 -25.76 2.31 21.19
C SER A 32 -24.26 2.14 20.90
N LEU A 33 -23.88 0.91 20.55
CA LEU A 33 -22.51 0.60 20.17
C LEU A 33 -22.05 1.40 18.93
N LYS A 34 -22.93 1.61 17.94
CA LYS A 34 -22.64 2.43 16.77
C LYS A 34 -22.23 3.85 17.18
N LYS A 35 -22.97 4.49 18.08
CA LYS A 35 -22.65 5.84 18.56
C LYS A 35 -21.29 5.88 19.27
N GLU A 36 -21.00 4.89 20.11
CA GLU A 36 -19.71 4.77 20.80
C GLU A 36 -18.56 4.61 19.81
N LEU A 37 -18.69 3.69 18.86
CA LEU A 37 -17.65 3.43 17.85
C LEU A 37 -17.41 4.64 16.95
N PHE A 38 -18.46 5.32 16.51
CA PHE A 38 -18.33 6.49 15.63
C PHE A 38 -17.61 7.66 16.34
N ALA A 39 -17.80 7.81 17.65
CA ALA A 39 -17.10 8.81 18.45
C ALA A 39 -15.57 8.57 18.54
N THR A 40 -15.09 7.38 18.20
CA THR A 40 -13.65 7.06 18.21
C THR A 40 -12.91 7.49 16.94
N ILE A 41 -13.62 7.85 15.87
CA ILE A 41 -13.03 8.18 14.57
C ILE A 41 -12.37 9.56 14.65
N LYS A 42 -11.07 9.63 14.28
CA LYS A 42 -10.27 10.86 14.27
C LYS A 42 -9.71 11.21 12.88
N CYS A 43 -9.95 10.36 11.91
CA CYS A 43 -9.47 10.50 10.54
C CYS A 43 -10.64 10.59 9.56
N SER A 44 -10.35 10.87 8.31
CA SER A 44 -11.31 10.71 7.22
C SER A 44 -11.48 9.23 6.86
N TYR A 45 -12.60 8.91 6.24
CA TYR A 45 -12.85 7.56 5.71
C TYR A 45 -13.66 7.64 4.42
N THR A 46 -13.56 6.61 3.61
CA THR A 46 -14.43 6.36 2.47
C THR A 46 -14.86 4.90 2.46
N THR A 47 -15.98 4.59 1.85
CA THR A 47 -16.53 3.23 1.78
C THR A 47 -16.58 2.75 0.34
N ILE A 48 -16.60 1.44 0.11
CA ILE A 48 -16.63 0.84 -1.23
C ILE A 48 -17.80 1.33 -2.10
N ILE A 49 -18.84 1.91 -1.50
CA ILE A 49 -20.02 2.46 -2.20
C ILE A 49 -19.99 3.98 -2.31
N SER A 50 -18.99 4.65 -1.73
CA SER A 50 -18.82 6.10 -1.82
C SER A 50 -18.25 6.50 -3.18
N ASP A 51 -18.57 7.72 -3.64
CA ASP A 51 -18.11 8.22 -4.95
C ASP A 51 -16.61 8.49 -4.98
N ASP A 52 -16.03 8.89 -3.83
CA ASP A 52 -14.61 9.17 -3.64
C ASP A 52 -13.75 7.92 -3.38
N TYR A 53 -14.36 6.73 -3.33
CA TYR A 53 -13.62 5.49 -3.15
C TYR A 53 -12.76 5.17 -4.39
N PRO A 54 -11.45 4.83 -4.22
CA PRO A 54 -10.57 4.53 -5.33
C PRO A 54 -11.11 3.41 -6.22
N GLN A 55 -11.49 3.75 -7.47
CA GLN A 55 -12.22 2.83 -8.36
C GLN A 55 -11.45 1.54 -8.62
N HIS A 56 -10.11 1.63 -8.77
CA HIS A 56 -9.25 0.45 -9.01
C HIS A 56 -9.34 -0.59 -7.87
N LEU A 57 -9.59 -0.15 -6.63
CA LEU A 57 -9.73 -1.07 -5.50
C LEU A 57 -11.04 -1.84 -5.49
N LYS A 58 -12.07 -1.41 -6.22
CA LYS A 58 -13.34 -2.15 -6.31
C LYS A 58 -13.18 -3.50 -7.01
N PHE A 59 -12.14 -3.64 -7.84
CA PHE A 59 -11.92 -4.80 -8.70
C PHE A 59 -10.86 -5.78 -8.18
N ILE A 60 -10.20 -5.47 -7.07
CA ILE A 60 -9.22 -6.39 -6.48
C ILE A 60 -9.95 -7.52 -5.71
N ASN A 61 -9.25 -8.62 -5.49
CA ASN A 61 -9.75 -9.67 -4.61
C ASN A 61 -9.91 -9.14 -3.17
N CYS A 62 -11.07 -9.35 -2.54
CA CYS A 62 -11.41 -8.87 -1.21
C CYS A 62 -11.22 -7.34 -1.05
N PRO A 63 -11.93 -6.49 -1.81
CA PRO A 63 -11.79 -5.05 -1.73
C PRO A 63 -12.13 -4.53 -0.33
N PRO A 64 -11.36 -3.58 0.23
CA PRO A 64 -11.69 -3.01 1.54
C PRO A 64 -13.10 -2.41 1.58
N PHE A 65 -13.93 -2.79 2.54
CA PHE A 65 -15.26 -2.17 2.70
C PHE A 65 -15.18 -0.71 3.12
N VAL A 66 -14.15 -0.37 3.90
CA VAL A 66 -13.87 0.98 4.38
C VAL A 66 -12.35 1.22 4.28
N LEU A 67 -11.98 2.40 3.82
CA LEU A 67 -10.62 2.91 3.87
C LEU A 67 -10.59 4.10 4.81
N TYR A 68 -9.77 4.02 5.84
CA TYR A 68 -9.44 5.13 6.72
C TYR A 68 -8.22 5.86 6.17
N TYR A 69 -8.20 7.20 6.20
CA TYR A 69 -7.09 7.94 5.63
C TYR A 69 -6.80 9.26 6.30
N TYR A 70 -5.57 9.72 6.15
CA TYR A 70 -5.11 11.08 6.38
C TYR A 70 -4.55 11.64 5.07
N GLY A 71 -4.71 12.95 4.84
CA GLY A 71 -4.28 13.61 3.61
C GLY A 71 -5.36 13.64 2.54
N SER A 72 -4.98 13.59 1.26
CA SER A 72 -5.91 13.75 0.14
C SER A 72 -5.98 12.51 -0.75
N LEU A 73 -7.20 11.95 -0.93
CA LEU A 73 -7.45 10.86 -1.88
C LEU A 73 -7.22 11.30 -3.34
N SER A 74 -7.26 12.60 -3.66
CA SER A 74 -7.01 13.10 -5.01
C SER A 74 -5.60 12.79 -5.55
N LEU A 75 -4.65 12.42 -4.68
CA LEU A 75 -3.35 11.92 -5.13
C LEU A 75 -3.47 10.64 -5.96
N LEU A 76 -4.54 9.86 -5.76
CA LEU A 76 -4.81 8.62 -6.49
C LEU A 76 -5.41 8.84 -7.89
N ASP A 77 -5.75 10.09 -8.23
CA ASP A 77 -6.18 10.47 -9.59
C ASP A 77 -4.99 10.58 -10.55
N ASN A 78 -3.77 10.62 -10.01
CA ASN A 78 -2.53 10.64 -10.79
C ASN A 78 -2.05 9.20 -11.08
N GLU A 79 -1.09 9.08 -12.02
CA GLU A 79 -0.44 7.80 -12.26
C GLU A 79 0.38 7.37 -11.03
N CYS A 80 0.05 6.21 -10.49
CA CYS A 80 0.65 5.65 -9.28
C CYS A 80 1.55 4.46 -9.64
N ILE A 81 2.76 4.43 -9.08
CA ILE A 81 3.67 3.28 -9.18
C ILE A 81 3.97 2.70 -7.80
N GLY A 82 3.77 1.39 -7.66
CA GLY A 82 4.17 0.68 -6.46
C GLY A 82 5.69 0.50 -6.42
N VAL A 83 6.34 0.97 -5.35
CA VAL A 83 7.78 0.76 -5.13
C VAL A 83 7.96 -0.09 -3.89
N ILE A 84 8.42 -1.31 -4.08
CA ILE A 84 8.52 -2.31 -3.01
C ILE A 84 9.86 -3.02 -3.01
N GLY A 85 10.20 -3.65 -1.89
CA GLY A 85 11.40 -4.46 -1.83
C GLY A 85 11.73 -4.99 -0.44
N LYS A 86 13.00 -5.34 -0.29
CA LYS A 86 13.55 -5.99 0.90
C LYS A 86 13.54 -5.04 2.11
N ARG A 87 13.19 -5.59 3.28
CA ARG A 87 13.22 -4.83 4.55
C ARG A 87 14.65 -4.58 5.03
N ASP A 88 15.50 -5.57 4.90
CA ASP A 88 16.94 -5.48 5.18
C ASP A 88 17.70 -5.34 3.85
N CYS A 89 17.47 -4.20 3.18
CA CYS A 89 18.03 -3.91 1.87
C CYS A 89 19.53 -3.56 1.96
N SER A 90 20.24 -3.87 0.88
CA SER A 90 21.64 -3.51 0.70
C SER A 90 21.82 -2.02 0.37
N GLU A 91 23.05 -1.53 0.43
CA GLU A 91 23.38 -0.18 -0.07
C GLU A 91 23.05 -0.01 -1.55
N TYR A 92 23.22 -1.08 -2.34
CA TYR A 92 22.82 -1.10 -3.74
C TYR A 92 21.32 -0.90 -3.90
N GLY A 93 20.49 -1.66 -3.17
CA GLY A 93 19.04 -1.51 -3.19
C GLY A 93 18.57 -0.12 -2.79
N VAL A 94 19.19 0.46 -1.73
CA VAL A 94 18.93 1.85 -1.32
C VAL A 94 19.27 2.84 -2.44
N LYS A 95 20.45 2.71 -3.06
CA LYS A 95 20.92 3.61 -4.12
C LYS A 95 20.03 3.49 -5.37
N ALA A 96 19.74 2.27 -5.82
CA ALA A 96 18.88 2.03 -6.97
C ALA A 96 17.46 2.60 -6.75
N THR A 97 16.89 2.36 -5.55
CA THR A 97 15.57 2.93 -5.20
C THR A 97 15.58 4.46 -5.25
N ARG A 98 16.62 5.11 -4.72
CA ARG A 98 16.71 6.57 -4.74
C ARG A 98 16.75 7.11 -6.16
N ILE A 99 17.66 6.59 -7.00
CA ILE A 99 17.80 7.04 -8.39
C ILE A 99 16.47 6.92 -9.12
N LEU A 100 15.87 5.73 -9.12
CA LEU A 100 14.63 5.48 -9.86
C LEU A 100 13.45 6.29 -9.32
N VAL A 101 13.30 6.41 -7.98
CA VAL A 101 12.20 7.19 -7.39
C VAL A 101 12.36 8.69 -7.67
N GLU A 102 13.59 9.24 -7.61
CA GLU A 102 13.84 10.63 -7.98
C GLU A 102 13.41 10.91 -9.43
N ASP A 103 13.72 10.00 -10.35
CA ASP A 103 13.36 10.16 -11.76
C ASP A 103 11.86 9.92 -12.01
N LEU A 104 11.24 8.94 -11.36
CA LEU A 104 9.77 8.73 -11.41
C LEU A 104 9.00 9.95 -10.92
N VAL A 105 9.45 10.58 -9.83
CA VAL A 105 8.86 11.81 -9.30
C VAL A 105 8.98 12.96 -10.29
N LYS A 106 10.12 13.13 -10.99
CA LYS A 106 10.29 14.14 -12.04
C LYS A 106 9.32 13.95 -13.21
N GLN A 107 8.88 12.71 -13.43
CA GLN A 107 7.86 12.38 -14.44
C GLN A 107 6.42 12.55 -13.91
N GLY A 108 6.26 13.00 -12.67
CA GLY A 108 4.95 13.25 -12.06
C GLY A 108 4.26 12.02 -11.48
N LEU A 109 4.93 10.87 -11.37
CA LEU A 109 4.34 9.67 -10.81
C LEU A 109 4.24 9.74 -9.27
N VAL A 110 3.14 9.25 -8.73
CA VAL A 110 2.92 9.11 -7.29
C VAL A 110 3.47 7.76 -6.81
N ILE A 111 4.30 7.79 -5.79
CA ILE A 111 4.92 6.58 -5.24
C ILE A 111 4.00 5.91 -4.21
N VAL A 112 3.58 4.68 -4.46
CA VAL A 112 2.76 3.88 -3.52
C VAL A 112 3.63 2.83 -2.85
N SER A 113 3.60 2.74 -1.53
CA SER A 113 4.34 1.70 -0.79
C SER A 113 3.74 1.41 0.58
N GLY A 114 4.36 0.48 1.31
CA GLY A 114 3.81 -0.06 2.56
C GLY A 114 4.37 0.53 3.84
N MET A 115 5.21 1.56 3.78
CA MET A 115 5.88 2.16 4.94
C MET A 115 6.71 1.16 5.78
N ALA A 116 7.08 0.00 5.24
CA ALA A 116 7.93 -0.96 5.93
C ALA A 116 9.37 -0.43 6.08
N LYS A 117 10.17 -1.12 6.91
CA LYS A 117 11.62 -0.90 6.94
C LYS A 117 12.22 -1.19 5.56
N GLY A 118 13.33 -0.56 5.22
CA GLY A 118 14.07 -0.79 3.97
C GLY A 118 13.48 -0.07 2.79
N ILE A 119 13.29 -0.76 1.67
CA ILE A 119 12.93 -0.16 0.37
C ILE A 119 11.68 0.72 0.45
N ASP A 120 10.63 0.27 1.11
CA ASP A 120 9.39 1.06 1.26
C ASP A 120 9.68 2.44 1.88
N GLY A 121 10.39 2.44 3.02
CA GLY A 121 10.75 3.69 3.70
C GLY A 121 11.74 4.54 2.91
N VAL A 122 12.63 3.94 2.11
CA VAL A 122 13.52 4.68 1.20
C VAL A 122 12.70 5.34 0.09
N GLY A 123 11.77 4.62 -0.51
CA GLY A 123 10.88 5.13 -1.56
C GLY A 123 10.12 6.36 -1.10
N HIS A 124 9.40 6.28 0.02
CA HIS A 124 8.65 7.40 0.57
C HIS A 124 9.54 8.62 0.88
N ARG A 125 10.67 8.42 1.58
CA ARG A 125 11.59 9.52 1.90
C ARG A 125 12.19 10.17 0.67
N THR A 126 12.48 9.39 -0.36
CA THR A 126 13.01 9.92 -1.61
C THR A 126 11.96 10.74 -2.35
N ALA A 127 10.73 10.24 -2.45
CA ALA A 127 9.65 11.00 -3.07
C ALA A 127 9.44 12.36 -2.39
N LEU A 128 9.36 12.39 -1.05
CA LEU A 128 9.22 13.63 -0.28
C LEU A 128 10.41 14.59 -0.48
N LYS A 129 11.66 14.07 -0.47
CA LYS A 129 12.86 14.89 -0.69
C LYS A 129 12.96 15.47 -2.10
N SER A 130 12.36 14.81 -3.07
CA SER A 130 12.31 15.25 -4.47
C SER A 130 11.10 16.15 -4.76
N ASN A 131 10.39 16.61 -3.73
CA ASN A 131 9.15 17.40 -3.83
C ASN A 131 8.05 16.69 -4.65
N GLY A 132 8.03 15.36 -4.61
CA GLY A 132 6.99 14.54 -5.21
C GLY A 132 6.00 14.03 -4.18
N HIS A 133 5.01 13.28 -4.66
CA HIS A 133 3.92 12.75 -3.85
C HIS A 133 4.08 11.26 -3.57
N THR A 134 3.55 10.84 -2.41
CA THR A 134 3.62 9.43 -2.03
C THR A 134 2.45 9.00 -1.16
N VAL A 135 2.02 7.76 -1.35
CA VAL A 135 0.89 7.13 -0.66
C VAL A 135 1.39 5.96 0.17
N ALA A 136 1.17 6.02 1.48
CA ALA A 136 1.49 4.92 2.38
C ALA A 136 0.26 4.09 2.68
N VAL A 137 0.33 2.79 2.42
CA VAL A 137 -0.70 1.82 2.83
C VAL A 137 -0.24 1.11 4.09
N LEU A 138 -1.02 1.14 5.17
CA LEU A 138 -0.62 0.55 6.44
C LEU A 138 -1.14 -0.89 6.61
N GLY A 139 -0.35 -1.72 7.31
CA GLY A 139 -0.78 -3.04 7.81
C GLY A 139 -1.12 -3.02 9.31
N SER A 140 -1.53 -1.87 9.82
CA SER A 140 -1.98 -1.58 11.18
C SER A 140 -3.11 -0.56 11.13
N GLY A 141 -3.73 -0.27 12.25
CA GLY A 141 -4.71 0.81 12.35
C GLY A 141 -4.16 2.15 11.86
N ILE A 142 -5.05 2.97 11.32
CA ILE A 142 -4.67 4.27 10.74
C ILE A 142 -3.93 5.16 11.73
N ASP A 143 -4.23 5.08 13.02
CA ASP A 143 -3.60 5.83 14.09
C ASP A 143 -2.43 5.08 14.77
N TYR A 144 -2.02 3.94 14.22
CA TYR A 144 -0.94 3.12 14.76
C TYR A 144 0.29 3.15 13.85
N PRO A 145 1.25 4.08 14.04
CA PRO A 145 2.46 4.16 13.22
C PRO A 145 3.33 2.92 13.41
N TYR A 146 3.53 2.15 12.33
CA TYR A 146 4.34 0.95 12.34
C TYR A 146 5.15 0.81 11.04
N PRO A 147 6.46 0.47 11.09
CA PRO A 147 7.26 0.18 12.30
C PRO A 147 7.61 1.45 13.10
N PRO A 148 7.91 1.35 14.41
CA PRO A 148 8.17 2.53 15.26
C PRO A 148 9.28 3.45 14.74
N MET A 149 10.31 2.89 14.09
CA MET A 149 11.40 3.65 13.48
C MET A 149 10.97 4.58 12.34
N ASN A 150 9.81 4.38 11.77
CA ASN A 150 9.24 5.20 10.70
C ASN A 150 8.17 6.18 11.23
N LYS A 151 8.13 6.44 12.55
CA LYS A 151 7.15 7.36 13.15
C LYS A 151 7.24 8.77 12.57
N GLU A 152 8.45 9.29 12.43
CA GLU A 152 8.67 10.62 11.83
C GLU A 152 8.19 10.67 10.37
N LEU A 153 8.48 9.61 9.60
CA LEU A 153 7.97 9.46 8.24
C LEU A 153 6.43 9.41 8.21
N TYR A 154 5.82 8.65 9.13
CA TYR A 154 4.37 8.60 9.26
C TYR A 154 3.76 9.99 9.51
N ASP A 155 4.38 10.78 10.39
CA ASP A 155 3.89 12.13 10.70
C ASP A 155 4.01 13.07 9.48
N GLN A 156 5.05 12.95 8.66
CA GLN A 156 5.20 13.68 7.40
C GLN A 156 4.15 13.25 6.36
N LEU A 157 3.91 11.94 6.23
CA LEU A 157 2.99 11.37 5.26
C LEU A 157 1.51 11.71 5.51
N LYS A 158 1.14 12.18 6.70
CA LYS A 158 -0.21 12.70 6.96
C LYS A 158 -0.58 13.90 6.10
N ASN A 159 0.40 14.64 5.61
CA ASN A 159 0.19 15.77 4.69
C ASN A 159 0.09 15.33 3.23
N GLU A 160 0.46 14.08 2.93
CA GLU A 160 0.36 13.44 1.62
C GLU A 160 -0.89 12.55 1.56
N LEU A 161 -0.70 11.25 1.67
CA LEU A 161 -1.78 10.29 1.84
C LEU A 161 -1.32 9.06 2.62
N ILE A 162 -1.97 8.78 3.73
CA ILE A 162 -1.88 7.51 4.45
C ILE A 162 -3.22 6.82 4.37
N ILE A 163 -3.22 5.54 4.03
CA ILE A 163 -4.44 4.71 3.94
C ILE A 163 -4.29 3.47 4.82
N SER A 164 -5.36 3.10 5.48
CA SER A 164 -5.49 1.81 6.14
C SER A 164 -6.88 1.21 6.00
N GLU A 165 -6.96 -0.10 5.86
CA GLU A 165 -8.20 -0.88 6.00
C GLU A 165 -8.60 -1.04 7.48
N TYR A 166 -7.67 -0.80 8.41
CA TYR A 166 -7.84 -1.02 9.84
C TYR A 166 -8.08 0.30 10.57
N PRO A 167 -9.15 0.37 11.42
CA PRO A 167 -9.50 1.59 12.15
C PRO A 167 -8.56 1.89 13.32
N GLY A 168 -8.46 3.17 13.67
CA GLY A 168 -7.89 3.70 14.90
C GLY A 168 -6.54 3.10 15.29
N LEU A 169 -6.41 2.70 16.53
CA LEU A 169 -5.21 2.10 17.11
C LEU A 169 -5.13 0.58 16.96
N THR A 170 -5.78 -0.01 15.96
CA THR A 170 -5.69 -1.46 15.72
C THR A 170 -4.23 -1.91 15.59
N PRO A 171 -3.72 -2.80 16.47
CA PRO A 171 -2.32 -3.17 16.47
C PRO A 171 -1.95 -3.99 15.23
N PRO A 172 -0.68 -3.92 14.77
CA PRO A 172 -0.21 -4.72 13.64
C PRO A 172 -0.23 -6.21 13.98
N ARG A 173 -0.65 -7.03 13.02
CA ARG A 173 -0.63 -8.48 13.08
C ARG A 173 0.14 -9.05 11.89
N LYS A 174 0.77 -10.21 12.06
CA LYS A 174 1.56 -10.84 10.99
C LYS A 174 0.74 -11.10 9.72
N ASP A 175 -0.54 -11.46 9.86
CA ASP A 175 -1.47 -11.72 8.76
C ASP A 175 -1.99 -10.45 8.07
N TYR A 176 -1.88 -9.28 8.68
CA TYR A 176 -2.34 -8.02 8.10
C TYR A 176 -1.40 -7.51 7.00
N PHE A 177 -0.10 -7.75 7.11
CA PHE A 177 0.86 -7.28 6.11
C PHE A 177 0.66 -7.92 4.72
N PRO A 178 0.52 -9.27 4.60
CA PRO A 178 0.17 -9.88 3.33
C PRO A 178 -1.18 -9.38 2.78
N LYS A 179 -2.21 -9.29 3.64
CA LYS A 179 -3.54 -8.79 3.23
C LYS A 179 -3.49 -7.37 2.72
N ARG A 180 -2.74 -6.46 3.38
CA ARG A 180 -2.55 -5.07 2.95
C ARG A 180 -1.89 -4.97 1.58
N ASN A 181 -0.97 -5.87 1.23
CA ASN A 181 -0.21 -5.79 -0.02
C ASN A 181 -1.09 -5.80 -1.28
N ARG A 182 -2.29 -6.43 -1.24
CA ARG A 182 -3.25 -6.37 -2.34
C ARG A 182 -3.73 -4.94 -2.63
N ILE A 183 -3.75 -4.09 -1.58
CA ILE A 183 -4.14 -2.68 -1.71
C ILE A 183 -3.01 -1.88 -2.37
N ILE A 184 -1.74 -2.15 -2.03
CA ILE A 184 -0.58 -1.52 -2.70
C ILE A 184 -0.65 -1.85 -4.20
N ALA A 185 -0.78 -3.13 -4.55
CA ALA A 185 -0.91 -3.54 -5.95
C ALA A 185 -2.13 -2.89 -6.63
N GLY A 186 -3.28 -2.84 -5.94
CA GLY A 186 -4.53 -2.28 -6.48
C GLY A 186 -4.48 -0.78 -6.76
N LEU A 187 -3.76 -0.02 -5.95
CA LEU A 187 -3.58 1.42 -6.15
C LEU A 187 -2.52 1.77 -7.20
N SER A 188 -1.71 0.81 -7.62
CA SER A 188 -0.61 1.03 -8.55
C SER A 188 -0.97 0.57 -9.96
N GLN A 189 -0.60 1.32 -10.98
CA GLN A 189 -0.70 0.89 -12.38
C GLN A 189 0.46 -0.04 -12.75
N LYS A 190 1.64 0.22 -12.19
CA LYS A 190 2.89 -0.52 -12.40
C LYS A 190 3.52 -0.87 -11.06
N LEU A 191 4.32 -1.92 -10.97
CA LEU A 191 5.00 -2.34 -9.73
C LEU A 191 6.50 -2.45 -9.96
N LEU A 192 7.29 -1.63 -9.27
CA LEU A 192 8.75 -1.65 -9.27
C LEU A 192 9.29 -2.40 -8.06
N VAL A 193 10.12 -3.40 -8.30
CA VAL A 193 10.84 -4.19 -7.30
C VAL A 193 12.33 -3.88 -7.39
N THR A 194 12.88 -3.17 -6.41
CA THR A 194 14.30 -2.75 -6.47
C THR A 194 15.25 -3.74 -5.83
N GLU A 195 14.82 -4.50 -4.85
CA GLU A 195 15.59 -5.62 -4.26
C GLU A 195 14.63 -6.62 -3.61
N ALA A 196 14.79 -7.92 -3.88
CA ALA A 196 13.97 -8.96 -3.26
C ALA A 196 14.71 -10.28 -3.10
N ASP A 197 14.32 -11.04 -2.07
CA ASP A 197 14.65 -12.45 -1.94
C ASP A 197 13.50 -13.30 -2.52
N ILE A 198 13.81 -14.51 -3.01
CA ILE A 198 12.83 -15.44 -3.63
C ILE A 198 11.67 -15.75 -2.67
N LYS A 199 11.97 -15.97 -1.39
CA LYS A 199 10.97 -16.24 -0.34
C LYS A 199 10.81 -14.99 0.54
N SER A 200 10.04 -14.02 0.10
CA SER A 200 9.85 -12.76 0.83
C SER A 200 8.42 -12.24 0.73
N GLY A 201 8.07 -11.33 1.64
CA GLY A 201 6.79 -10.62 1.58
C GLY A 201 6.62 -9.77 0.31
N THR A 202 7.75 -9.35 -0.30
CA THR A 202 7.76 -8.64 -1.59
C THR A 202 7.13 -9.49 -2.69
N MET A 203 7.46 -10.79 -2.74
CA MET A 203 6.91 -11.71 -3.74
C MET A 203 5.39 -11.90 -3.61
N ILE A 204 4.84 -11.73 -2.41
CA ILE A 204 3.37 -11.76 -2.20
C ILE A 204 2.73 -10.56 -2.90
N THR A 205 3.33 -9.37 -2.80
CA THR A 205 2.83 -8.17 -3.49
C THR A 205 2.94 -8.32 -5.01
N VAL A 206 4.03 -8.92 -5.49
CA VAL A 206 4.20 -9.26 -6.92
C VAL A 206 3.07 -10.19 -7.39
N GLY A 207 2.75 -11.23 -6.60
CA GLY A 207 1.63 -12.12 -6.91
C GLY A 207 0.32 -11.36 -7.09
N PHE A 208 -0.02 -10.46 -6.17
CA PHE A 208 -1.22 -9.62 -6.30
C PHE A 208 -1.18 -8.69 -7.52
N ALA A 209 -0.02 -8.11 -7.86
CA ALA A 209 0.11 -7.27 -9.04
C ALA A 209 -0.16 -8.08 -10.32
N LEU A 210 0.41 -9.27 -10.44
CA LEU A 210 0.20 -10.18 -11.58
C LEU A 210 -1.25 -10.67 -11.67
N GLU A 211 -1.88 -11.04 -10.55
CA GLU A 211 -3.30 -11.40 -10.49
C GLU A 211 -4.22 -10.25 -10.95
N GLN A 212 -3.77 -9.00 -10.76
CA GLN A 212 -4.49 -7.79 -11.16
C GLN A 212 -4.08 -7.29 -12.56
N GLY A 213 -3.29 -8.05 -13.31
CA GLY A 213 -2.86 -7.73 -14.67
C GLY A 213 -1.90 -6.54 -14.74
N LYS A 214 -1.13 -6.28 -13.69
CA LYS A 214 -0.17 -5.16 -13.64
C LYS A 214 1.20 -5.59 -14.13
N ASP A 215 1.89 -4.69 -14.83
CA ASP A 215 3.29 -4.87 -15.19
C ASP A 215 4.20 -4.84 -13.97
N VAL A 216 5.12 -5.79 -13.94
CA VAL A 216 6.15 -5.89 -12.90
C VAL A 216 7.50 -5.56 -13.49
N PHE A 217 8.17 -4.62 -12.85
CA PHE A 217 9.50 -4.13 -13.19
C PHE A 217 10.48 -4.55 -12.08
N ALA A 218 11.65 -5.03 -12.46
CA ALA A 218 12.63 -5.52 -11.49
C ALA A 218 14.04 -5.02 -11.80
N VAL A 219 14.69 -4.46 -10.77
CA VAL A 219 16.08 -4.04 -10.87
C VAL A 219 16.98 -5.27 -10.80
N PRO A 220 17.90 -5.49 -11.76
CA PRO A 220 18.79 -6.63 -11.76
C PRO A 220 19.79 -6.55 -10.61
N GLY A 221 20.10 -7.67 -10.01
CA GLY A 221 21.15 -7.80 -8.99
C GLY A 221 22.25 -8.75 -9.43
N ARG A 222 23.32 -8.84 -8.61
CA ARG A 222 24.34 -9.86 -8.83
C ARG A 222 23.75 -11.25 -8.64
N ILE A 223 24.41 -12.30 -9.18
CA ILE A 223 23.91 -13.68 -9.13
C ILE A 223 23.64 -14.19 -7.70
N TYR A 224 24.37 -13.70 -6.72
CA TYR A 224 24.22 -14.06 -5.29
C TYR A 224 23.45 -13.04 -4.47
N ASP A 225 23.21 -11.82 -5.01
CA ASP A 225 22.39 -10.78 -4.42
C ASP A 225 21.00 -10.78 -5.09
N SER A 226 20.02 -10.17 -4.49
CA SER A 226 18.69 -9.94 -5.10
C SER A 226 18.15 -11.09 -5.98
N LYS A 227 18.29 -12.33 -5.51
CA LYS A 227 17.85 -13.53 -6.26
C LYS A 227 16.37 -13.47 -6.65
N GLY A 228 15.55 -12.78 -5.87
CA GLY A 228 14.15 -12.58 -6.18
C GLY A 228 13.94 -11.71 -7.43
N CYS A 229 14.62 -10.56 -7.55
CA CYS A 229 14.53 -9.71 -8.74
C CYS A 229 15.02 -10.44 -9.99
N ASN A 230 16.18 -11.11 -9.91
CA ASN A 230 16.70 -11.90 -11.05
C ASN A 230 15.73 -13.02 -11.45
N SER A 231 15.08 -13.68 -10.49
CA SER A 231 14.05 -14.70 -10.77
C SER A 231 12.81 -14.09 -11.43
N LEU A 232 12.37 -12.88 -11.00
CA LEU A 232 11.27 -12.18 -11.65
C LEU A 232 11.57 -11.84 -13.10
N ILE A 233 12.78 -11.34 -13.38
CA ILE A 233 13.24 -11.05 -14.75
C ILE A 233 13.23 -12.32 -15.61
N GLN A 234 13.73 -13.44 -15.10
CA GLN A 234 13.68 -14.74 -15.79
C GLN A 234 12.26 -15.22 -16.07
N GLN A 235 11.28 -14.81 -15.26
CA GLN A 235 9.87 -15.14 -15.40
C GLN A 235 9.09 -14.12 -16.23
N GLY A 236 9.76 -13.14 -16.82
CA GLY A 236 9.16 -12.16 -17.73
C GLY A 236 8.87 -10.78 -17.13
N ALA A 237 9.30 -10.52 -15.89
CA ALA A 237 9.28 -9.12 -15.40
C ALA A 237 10.25 -8.26 -16.23
N LYS A 238 9.84 -7.02 -16.52
CA LYS A 238 10.66 -6.09 -17.29
C LYS A 238 11.91 -5.70 -16.48
N LEU A 239 13.09 -5.84 -17.06
CA LEU A 239 14.36 -5.44 -16.44
C LEU A 239 14.45 -3.90 -16.46
N VAL A 240 14.87 -3.31 -15.33
CA VAL A 240 14.97 -1.86 -15.17
C VAL A 240 16.40 -1.45 -14.82
N MET A 241 16.95 -0.56 -15.62
CA MET A 241 18.21 0.14 -15.36
C MET A 241 18.01 1.66 -15.25
N SER A 242 16.94 2.18 -15.83
CA SER A 242 16.60 3.60 -15.82
C SER A 242 15.06 3.80 -15.79
N VAL A 243 14.62 5.05 -15.66
CA VAL A 243 13.18 5.37 -15.62
C VAL A 243 12.51 5.12 -16.97
N GLU A 244 13.24 5.27 -18.07
CA GLU A 244 12.78 5.05 -19.44
C GLU A 244 12.25 3.62 -19.62
N ASP A 245 12.91 2.62 -19.01
CA ASP A 245 12.48 1.22 -19.04
C ASP A 245 11.09 0.99 -18.41
N ILE A 246 10.63 1.95 -17.59
CA ILE A 246 9.31 1.90 -16.90
C ILE A 246 8.26 2.69 -17.70
N LEU A 247 8.68 3.74 -18.39
CA LEU A 247 7.79 4.67 -19.10
C LEU A 247 7.50 4.23 -20.53
N GLU A 248 8.45 3.56 -21.19
CA GLU A 248 8.26 2.99 -22.52
C GLU A 248 7.33 1.77 -22.45
N GLU A 249 6.20 1.84 -23.14
CA GLU A 249 5.24 0.73 -23.30
C GLU A 249 5.57 -0.12 -24.51
#